data_b5e13e8d694c8df0154943362d129877
#
_entry.id   b5e13e8d694c8df0154943362d129877
#
_cell.length_a   1.000
_cell.length_b   1.000
_cell.length_c   1.000
_cell.angle_alpha   90.00
_cell.angle_beta   90.00
_cell.angle_gamma   90.00
#
_symmetry.space_group_name_H-M   'P 1'
#
loop_
_entity.id
_entity.type
_entity.pdbx_description
1 polymer ?
#
loop_
_entity_poly.entity_id
_entity_poly.type
_entity_poly.pdbx_seq_one_letter_code
_entity_poly.pdbx_strand_id
1 'polypeptide(L)'
;KGEGRTIKAGGMWVYDNEIESIMGDAPDGTLVEVHDFDGYFMGIGFINRRSKLTVRMMSRHQHVIDEDFIEQRVRDCVEYRKHTVDMSSCRLVFGEADFLPGIVIDKFSDVLVVESLALGIDRFKPMIVDKLKKVLDENGMNIRGVYERSDAKVRLNEGLERFKGFIGEEFDTKVMIEENGVKYYVDVQDGQKTGFFLDQKYNRKAIWKICPGAKVLDCFTHTGLSLIHISEPTRLGMIS
;
A
#
# COMPACT_ATOMS: atom_id res chain seq x y z
N LYS A 1 -4.52 4.24 30.12
CA LYS A 1 -3.72 3.41 31.08
C LYS A 1 -2.25 3.24 30.68
N GLY A 2 -1.76 3.79 29.63
CA GLY A 2 -0.37 3.71 29.16
C GLY A 2 0.30 5.06 28.91
N GLU A 3 -0.28 6.18 29.36
CA GLU A 3 0.26 7.55 29.20
C GLU A 3 0.65 7.92 27.77
N GLY A 4 0.03 7.28 26.76
CA GLY A 4 0.35 7.50 25.35
C GLY A 4 1.78 7.11 24.97
N ARG A 5 2.42 6.21 25.72
CA ARG A 5 3.83 5.82 25.50
C ARG A 5 4.11 5.36 24.08
N THR A 6 3.20 4.57 23.52
CA THR A 6 3.34 4.08 22.13
C THR A 6 3.36 5.23 21.15
N ILE A 7 2.45 6.20 21.29
CA ILE A 7 2.39 7.37 20.41
C ILE A 7 3.60 8.28 20.64
N LYS A 8 3.98 8.54 21.90
CA LYS A 8 5.17 9.30 22.26
C LYS A 8 6.45 8.69 21.67
N ALA A 9 6.50 7.36 21.58
CA ALA A 9 7.61 6.62 20.97
C ALA A 9 7.57 6.55 19.43
N GLY A 10 6.59 7.17 18.77
CA GLY A 10 6.48 7.19 17.32
C GLY A 10 5.36 6.33 16.75
N GLY A 11 4.58 5.64 17.58
CA GLY A 11 3.45 4.83 17.15
C GLY A 11 2.37 5.67 16.45
N MET A 12 1.72 5.04 15.47
CA MET A 12 0.66 5.69 14.67
C MET A 12 -0.73 5.13 14.96
N TRP A 13 -0.86 4.26 15.98
CA TRP A 13 -2.08 3.54 16.29
C TRP A 13 -2.51 3.79 17.73
N VAL A 14 -3.80 4.05 17.92
CA VAL A 14 -4.45 4.13 19.24
C VAL A 14 -5.51 3.04 19.33
N TYR A 15 -5.34 2.14 20.29
CA TYR A 15 -6.29 1.06 20.51
C TYR A 15 -7.43 1.49 21.44
N ASP A 16 -8.56 0.79 21.36
CA ASP A 16 -9.77 1.02 22.16
C ASP A 16 -9.49 1.07 23.68
N ASN A 17 -8.61 0.18 24.14
CA ASN A 17 -8.23 0.10 25.55
C ASN A 17 -7.26 1.20 26.02
N GLU A 18 -6.74 2.02 25.12
CA GLU A 18 -5.87 3.16 25.41
C GLU A 18 -6.66 4.47 25.52
N ILE A 19 -7.93 4.47 25.12
CA ILE A 19 -8.82 5.65 25.13
C ILE A 19 -9.56 5.71 26.46
N GLU A 20 -9.49 6.84 27.14
CA GLU A 20 -10.25 7.12 28.34
C GLU A 20 -11.63 7.70 28.04
N SER A 21 -11.67 8.69 27.16
CA SER A 21 -12.89 9.37 26.74
C SER A 21 -12.80 9.88 25.31
N ILE A 22 -13.96 10.06 24.71
CA ILE A 22 -14.10 10.68 23.38
C ILE A 22 -15.00 11.88 23.57
N MET A 23 -14.50 13.08 23.24
CA MET A 23 -15.26 14.31 23.30
C MET A 23 -15.90 14.63 21.96
N GLY A 24 -17.16 15.07 21.99
CA GLY A 24 -17.92 15.40 20.80
C GLY A 24 -18.56 14.18 20.13
N ASP A 25 -19.25 14.44 19.03
CA ASP A 25 -20.04 13.44 18.29
C ASP A 25 -19.50 13.32 16.83
N ALA A 26 -18.23 13.02 16.72
CA ALA A 26 -17.59 12.82 15.42
C ALA A 26 -18.00 11.44 14.85
N PRO A 27 -18.57 11.37 13.63
CA PRO A 27 -18.86 10.09 12.98
C PRO A 27 -17.60 9.28 12.71
N ASP A 28 -17.72 7.95 12.70
CA ASP A 28 -16.62 7.07 12.34
C ASP A 28 -16.08 7.39 10.93
N GLY A 29 -14.76 7.35 10.77
CA GLY A 29 -14.04 7.72 9.55
C GLY A 29 -13.74 9.22 9.42
N THR A 30 -14.08 10.06 10.43
CA THR A 30 -13.70 11.46 10.45
C THR A 30 -12.39 11.70 11.19
N LEU A 31 -11.77 12.85 10.94
CA LEU A 31 -10.56 13.27 11.64
C LEU A 31 -10.88 13.71 13.07
N VAL A 32 -10.02 13.31 13.99
CA VAL A 32 -10.07 13.70 15.40
C VAL A 32 -8.68 14.05 15.88
N GLU A 33 -8.61 14.95 16.85
CA GLU A 33 -7.38 15.20 17.60
C GLU A 33 -7.20 14.14 18.70
N VAL A 34 -5.96 13.75 18.92
CA VAL A 34 -5.58 12.86 20.01
C VAL A 34 -4.78 13.67 21.03
N HIS A 35 -5.21 13.62 22.28
CA HIS A 35 -4.55 14.27 23.41
C HIS A 35 -4.18 13.22 24.48
N ASP A 36 -3.13 13.47 25.24
CA ASP A 36 -2.84 12.67 26.43
C ASP A 36 -3.71 13.10 27.62
N PHE A 37 -3.55 12.43 28.76
CA PHE A 37 -4.37 12.70 29.96
C PHE A 37 -4.17 14.10 30.55
N ASP A 38 -3.05 14.75 30.26
CA ASP A 38 -2.76 16.11 30.69
C ASP A 38 -3.26 17.15 29.67
N GLY A 39 -3.95 16.71 28.61
CA GLY A 39 -4.45 17.56 27.52
C GLY A 39 -3.39 17.91 26.48
N TYR A 40 -2.25 17.25 26.49
CA TYR A 40 -1.19 17.52 25.52
C TYR A 40 -1.57 16.96 24.15
N PHE A 41 -1.48 17.78 23.12
CA PHE A 41 -1.73 17.36 21.75
C PHE A 41 -0.72 16.30 21.29
N MET A 42 -1.21 15.17 20.83
CA MET A 42 -0.44 14.02 20.39
C MET A 42 -0.44 13.86 18.86
N GLY A 43 -1.47 14.40 18.20
CA GLY A 43 -1.62 14.35 16.76
C GLY A 43 -3.07 14.32 16.28
N ILE A 44 -3.22 14.14 14.97
CA ILE A 44 -4.50 14.06 14.26
C ILE A 44 -4.56 12.73 13.52
N GLY A 45 -5.71 12.07 13.58
CA GLY A 45 -5.98 10.84 12.87
C GLY A 45 -7.46 10.64 12.62
N PHE A 46 -7.85 9.60 11.94
CA PHE A 46 -9.26 9.27 11.79
C PHE A 46 -9.69 8.18 12.77
N ILE A 47 -10.89 8.37 13.31
CA ILE A 47 -11.51 7.48 14.28
C ILE A 47 -12.38 6.42 13.62
N ASN A 48 -12.36 5.19 14.13
CA ASN A 48 -13.33 4.14 13.84
C ASN A 48 -13.58 3.29 15.09
N ARG A 49 -14.73 3.47 15.71
CA ARG A 49 -15.12 2.77 16.96
C ARG A 49 -15.47 1.29 16.74
N ARG A 50 -15.64 0.86 15.48
CA ARG A 50 -15.88 -0.56 15.15
C ARG A 50 -14.59 -1.38 15.19
N SER A 51 -13.45 -0.72 15.01
CA SER A 51 -12.14 -1.34 15.01
C SER A 51 -11.52 -1.29 16.39
N LYS A 52 -10.86 -2.37 16.83
CA LYS A 52 -10.01 -2.33 18.03
C LYS A 52 -8.86 -1.32 17.90
N LEU A 53 -8.40 -1.09 16.67
CA LEU A 53 -7.50 -0.03 16.32
C LEU A 53 -8.34 1.23 16.03
N THR A 54 -8.70 1.92 17.09
CA THR A 54 -9.75 2.95 17.07
C THR A 54 -9.32 4.23 16.39
N VAL A 55 -8.05 4.66 16.57
CA VAL A 55 -7.54 5.83 15.84
C VAL A 55 -6.26 5.48 15.10
N ARG A 56 -6.22 5.84 13.82
CA ARG A 56 -5.04 5.78 12.96
C ARG A 56 -4.54 7.20 12.71
N MET A 57 -3.33 7.48 13.16
CA MET A 57 -2.74 8.81 13.10
C MET A 57 -2.30 9.17 11.68
N MET A 58 -2.66 10.36 11.21
CA MET A 58 -2.22 10.96 9.93
C MET A 58 -1.04 11.90 10.12
N SER A 59 -1.03 12.62 11.25
CA SER A 59 0.03 13.56 11.59
C SER A 59 0.22 13.61 13.10
N ARG A 60 1.47 13.82 13.53
CA ARG A 60 1.83 14.12 14.94
C ARG A 60 1.96 15.60 15.21
N HIS A 61 1.80 16.42 14.17
CA HIS A 61 1.82 17.86 14.25
C HIS A 61 0.43 18.42 13.96
N GLN A 62 0.18 19.62 14.43
CA GLN A 62 -1.06 20.31 14.17
C GLN A 62 -1.08 20.81 12.72
N HIS A 63 -1.82 20.09 11.87
CA HIS A 63 -2.01 20.39 10.46
C HIS A 63 -3.49 20.37 10.11
N VAL A 64 -3.88 21.17 9.14
CA VAL A 64 -5.14 20.94 8.43
C VAL A 64 -4.89 19.77 7.46
N ILE A 65 -5.68 18.72 7.59
CA ILE A 65 -5.60 17.55 6.68
C ILE A 65 -6.53 17.84 5.50
N ASP A 66 -6.04 18.60 4.56
CA ASP A 66 -6.72 19.03 3.34
C ASP A 66 -6.07 18.45 2.07
N GLU A 67 -6.46 18.97 0.92
CA GLU A 67 -5.90 18.55 -0.37
C GLU A 67 -4.41 18.82 -0.49
N ASP A 68 -3.93 19.94 0.01
CA ASP A 68 -2.52 20.32 -0.05
C ASP A 68 -1.67 19.40 0.83
N PHE A 69 -2.18 19.06 2.02
CA PHE A 69 -1.54 18.08 2.88
C PHE A 69 -1.43 16.71 2.19
N ILE A 70 -2.50 16.23 1.57
CA ILE A 70 -2.51 14.95 0.85
C ILE A 70 -1.57 15.01 -0.36
N GLU A 71 -1.60 16.08 -1.13
CA GLU A 71 -0.69 16.27 -2.27
C GLU A 71 0.78 16.23 -1.83
N GLN A 72 1.12 16.91 -0.72
CA GLN A 72 2.48 16.88 -0.20
C GLN A 72 2.90 15.48 0.24
N ARG A 73 2.03 14.73 0.95
CA ARG A 73 2.31 13.33 1.32
C ARG A 73 2.57 12.45 0.12
N VAL A 74 1.78 12.60 -0.93
CA VAL A 74 1.96 11.85 -2.18
C VAL A 74 3.27 12.22 -2.87
N ARG A 75 3.64 13.51 -2.89
CA ARG A 75 4.93 13.97 -3.43
C ARG A 75 6.10 13.36 -2.65
N ASP A 76 6.02 13.37 -1.33
CA ASP A 76 7.04 12.77 -0.46
C ASP A 76 7.20 11.25 -0.76
N CYS A 77 6.08 10.54 -0.95
CA CYS A 77 6.09 9.13 -1.34
C CYS A 77 6.82 8.90 -2.67
N VAL A 78 6.46 9.66 -3.71
CA VAL A 78 7.05 9.53 -5.04
C VAL A 78 8.54 9.88 -5.01
N GLU A 79 8.89 10.99 -4.35
CA GLU A 79 10.28 11.44 -4.26
C GLU A 79 11.16 10.43 -3.51
N TYR A 80 10.68 9.89 -2.40
CA TYR A 80 11.39 8.83 -1.68
C TYR A 80 11.64 7.60 -2.57
N ARG A 81 10.63 7.15 -3.34
CA ARG A 81 10.77 5.98 -4.22
C ARG A 81 11.72 6.24 -5.38
N LYS A 82 11.74 7.43 -5.94
CA LYS A 82 12.71 7.80 -7.01
C LYS A 82 14.16 7.59 -6.58
N HIS A 83 14.45 7.76 -5.30
CA HIS A 83 15.80 7.59 -4.75
C HIS A 83 16.11 6.18 -4.25
N THR A 84 15.09 5.35 -4.02
CA THR A 84 15.27 4.09 -3.31
C THR A 84 14.95 2.84 -4.11
N VAL A 85 14.08 2.95 -5.13
CA VAL A 85 13.62 1.80 -5.92
C VAL A 85 13.55 2.11 -7.40
N ASP A 86 13.43 1.07 -8.20
CA ASP A 86 13.13 1.18 -9.62
C ASP A 86 11.65 1.54 -9.80
N MET A 87 11.40 2.73 -10.37
CA MET A 87 10.06 3.29 -10.57
C MET A 87 9.25 2.61 -11.67
N SER A 88 9.82 1.68 -12.43
CA SER A 88 9.07 0.96 -13.48
C SER A 88 7.93 0.14 -12.89
N SER A 89 8.18 -0.55 -11.77
CA SER A 89 7.16 -1.26 -10.99
C SER A 89 7.60 -1.33 -9.54
N CYS A 90 6.82 -0.71 -8.65
CA CYS A 90 7.17 -0.58 -7.22
C CYS A 90 5.95 -0.28 -6.36
N ARG A 91 6.09 -0.46 -5.05
CA ARG A 91 5.14 0.05 -4.07
C ARG A 91 5.34 1.55 -3.89
N LEU A 92 4.38 2.34 -4.34
CA LEU A 92 4.43 3.81 -4.25
C LEU A 92 3.98 4.32 -2.89
N VAL A 93 2.93 3.72 -2.30
CA VAL A 93 2.41 4.09 -0.99
C VAL A 93 2.33 2.85 -0.12
N PHE A 94 2.84 2.96 1.11
CA PHE A 94 2.89 1.86 2.07
C PHE A 94 2.33 2.25 3.45
N GLY A 95 1.07 2.58 3.50
CA GLY A 95 0.31 2.77 4.74
C GLY A 95 0.98 3.69 5.74
N GLU A 96 1.13 3.21 6.93
CA GLU A 96 1.71 3.94 8.07
C GLU A 96 3.15 4.39 7.84
N ALA A 97 3.93 3.65 7.06
CA ALA A 97 5.31 4.02 6.74
C ALA A 97 5.40 5.34 5.95
N ASP A 98 4.35 5.66 5.22
CA ASP A 98 4.23 6.89 4.42
C ASP A 98 3.25 7.89 5.04
N PHE A 99 2.81 7.68 6.28
CA PHE A 99 1.84 8.52 6.97
C PHE A 99 0.49 8.65 6.23
N LEU A 100 0.12 7.60 5.49
CA LEU A 100 -1.19 7.40 4.85
C LEU A 100 -1.78 6.07 5.34
N PRO A 101 -2.14 5.96 6.62
CA PRO A 101 -2.39 4.69 7.29
C PRO A 101 -3.58 3.94 6.68
N GLY A 102 -3.36 2.67 6.39
CA GLY A 102 -4.40 1.77 5.88
C GLY A 102 -4.60 1.81 4.37
N ILE A 103 -3.77 2.52 3.60
CA ILE A 103 -3.77 2.44 2.13
C ILE A 103 -2.44 1.94 1.59
N VAL A 104 -2.50 1.07 0.61
CA VAL A 104 -1.34 0.60 -0.16
C VAL A 104 -1.60 0.89 -1.63
N ILE A 105 -0.59 1.42 -2.32
CA ILE A 105 -0.68 1.65 -3.77
C ILE A 105 0.57 1.10 -4.42
N ASP A 106 0.39 0.11 -5.27
CA ASP A 106 1.43 -0.49 -6.09
C ASP A 106 1.31 0.01 -7.54
N LYS A 107 2.45 0.30 -8.15
CA LYS A 107 2.56 0.64 -9.57
C LYS A 107 3.12 -0.54 -10.33
N PHE A 108 2.42 -0.96 -11.37
CA PHE A 108 2.83 -1.96 -12.33
C PHE A 108 2.91 -1.30 -13.72
N SER A 109 4.10 -0.96 -14.18
CA SER A 109 4.31 -0.21 -15.42
C SER A 109 3.51 1.10 -15.46
N ASP A 110 2.41 1.16 -16.19
CA ASP A 110 1.52 2.30 -16.36
C ASP A 110 0.15 2.15 -15.65
N VAL A 111 0.05 1.19 -14.73
CA VAL A 111 -1.18 0.91 -13.97
C VAL A 111 -0.91 1.05 -12.46
N LEU A 112 -1.87 1.62 -11.75
CA LEU A 112 -1.90 1.63 -10.30
C LEU A 112 -2.87 0.57 -9.76
N VAL A 113 -2.46 -0.12 -8.70
CA VAL A 113 -3.34 -1.00 -7.93
C VAL A 113 -3.45 -0.47 -6.52
N VAL A 114 -4.67 -0.19 -6.09
CA VAL A 114 -4.98 0.43 -4.80
C VAL A 114 -5.62 -0.59 -3.87
N GLU A 115 -5.11 -0.71 -2.67
CA GLU A 115 -5.75 -1.45 -1.58
C GLU A 115 -6.02 -0.49 -0.43
N SER A 116 -7.29 -0.32 -0.06
CA SER A 116 -7.73 0.51 1.06
C SER A 116 -8.32 -0.38 2.15
N LEU A 117 -7.77 -0.31 3.36
CA LEU A 117 -8.07 -1.25 4.45
C LEU A 117 -8.75 -0.60 5.66
N ALA A 118 -8.83 0.73 5.73
CA ALA A 118 -9.39 1.43 6.88
C ALA A 118 -10.43 2.47 6.46
N LEU A 119 -11.46 2.65 7.29
CA LEU A 119 -12.62 3.48 6.98
C LEU A 119 -12.26 4.94 6.68
N GLY A 120 -11.39 5.55 7.47
CA GLY A 120 -11.02 6.95 7.28
C GLY A 120 -10.29 7.17 5.97
N ILE A 121 -9.25 6.37 5.69
CA ILE A 121 -8.47 6.52 4.46
C ILE A 121 -9.28 6.15 3.21
N ASP A 122 -10.28 5.28 3.33
CA ASP A 122 -11.17 4.92 2.22
C ASP A 122 -11.92 6.15 1.68
N ARG A 123 -12.26 7.11 2.56
CA ARG A 123 -12.85 8.41 2.18
C ARG A 123 -11.87 9.33 1.45
N PHE A 124 -10.60 9.27 1.82
CA PHE A 124 -9.53 10.04 1.18
C PHE A 124 -9.00 9.38 -0.09
N LYS A 125 -9.29 8.11 -0.32
CA LYS A 125 -8.80 7.33 -1.46
C LYS A 125 -8.96 8.02 -2.82
N PRO A 126 -10.13 8.58 -3.20
CA PRO A 126 -10.27 9.28 -4.48
C PRO A 126 -9.27 10.43 -4.62
N MET A 127 -9.17 11.28 -3.62
CA MET A 127 -8.23 12.40 -3.58
C MET A 127 -6.77 11.93 -3.67
N ILE A 128 -6.40 10.89 -2.91
CA ILE A 128 -5.04 10.32 -2.94
C ILE A 128 -4.70 9.81 -4.35
N VAL A 129 -5.62 9.11 -5.00
CA VAL A 129 -5.43 8.58 -6.35
C VAL A 129 -5.26 9.71 -7.36
N ASP A 130 -6.11 10.74 -7.31
CA ASP A 130 -6.04 11.88 -8.23
C ASP A 130 -4.73 12.65 -8.06
N LYS A 131 -4.34 12.97 -6.80
CA LYS A 131 -3.07 13.63 -6.52
C LYS A 131 -1.87 12.79 -6.95
N LEU A 132 -1.93 11.48 -6.73
CA LEU A 132 -0.85 10.56 -7.14
C LEU A 132 -0.71 10.52 -8.67
N LYS A 133 -1.79 10.43 -9.42
CA LYS A 133 -1.76 10.50 -10.90
C LYS A 133 -1.14 11.81 -11.38
N LYS A 134 -1.57 12.95 -10.81
CA LYS A 134 -1.01 14.27 -11.11
C LYS A 134 0.51 14.31 -10.87
N VAL A 135 0.96 13.88 -9.69
CA VAL A 135 2.39 13.90 -9.34
C VAL A 135 3.20 12.95 -10.22
N LEU A 136 2.68 11.80 -10.57
CA LEU A 136 3.34 10.87 -11.50
C LEU A 136 3.45 11.46 -12.90
N ASP A 137 2.41 12.10 -13.41
CA ASP A 137 2.40 12.78 -14.72
C ASP A 137 3.44 13.92 -14.78
N GLU A 138 3.52 14.76 -13.74
CA GLU A 138 4.55 15.80 -13.58
C GLU A 138 5.98 15.23 -13.62
N ASN A 139 6.15 13.96 -13.25
CA ASN A 139 7.41 13.22 -13.32
C ASN A 139 7.58 12.40 -14.61
N GLY A 140 6.75 12.61 -15.63
CA GLY A 140 6.78 11.90 -16.91
C GLY A 140 6.31 10.44 -16.84
N MET A 141 5.59 10.06 -15.80
CA MET A 141 5.06 8.71 -15.59
C MET A 141 3.55 8.70 -15.83
N ASN A 142 3.14 8.46 -17.04
CA ASN A 142 1.73 8.44 -17.43
C ASN A 142 1.04 7.16 -16.92
N ILE A 143 -0.11 7.30 -16.26
CA ILE A 143 -0.90 6.20 -15.72
C ILE A 143 -2.16 6.02 -16.56
N ARG A 144 -2.27 4.90 -17.28
CA ARG A 144 -3.43 4.58 -18.13
C ARG A 144 -4.65 4.11 -17.36
N GLY A 145 -4.47 3.55 -16.16
CA GLY A 145 -5.60 3.04 -15.41
C GLY A 145 -5.29 2.75 -13.94
N VAL A 146 -6.37 2.63 -13.16
CA VAL A 146 -6.32 2.33 -11.72
C VAL A 146 -7.29 1.19 -11.42
N TYR A 147 -6.80 0.17 -10.73
CA TYR A 147 -7.61 -0.96 -10.27
C TYR A 147 -7.62 -1.04 -8.75
N GLU A 148 -8.77 -1.23 -8.15
CA GLU A 148 -8.90 -1.40 -6.70
C GLU A 148 -8.96 -2.86 -6.30
N ARG A 149 -8.13 -3.26 -5.35
CA ARG A 149 -8.04 -4.58 -4.72
C ARG A 149 -8.31 -4.49 -3.22
N SER A 150 -9.41 -3.86 -2.86
CA SER A 150 -9.87 -3.70 -1.47
C SER A 150 -10.75 -4.89 -1.05
N ASP A 151 -10.33 -6.12 -1.38
CA ASP A 151 -11.09 -7.35 -1.14
C ASP A 151 -10.61 -8.16 0.08
N ALA A 152 -9.70 -7.60 0.89
CA ALA A 152 -9.21 -8.22 2.11
C ALA A 152 -10.31 -8.30 3.20
N LYS A 153 -10.35 -9.43 3.93
CA LYS A 153 -11.35 -9.67 4.99
C LYS A 153 -11.30 -8.64 6.13
N VAL A 154 -10.14 -8.03 6.37
CA VAL A 154 -9.95 -7.03 7.43
C VAL A 154 -10.86 -5.81 7.26
N ARG A 155 -11.28 -5.48 6.03
CA ARG A 155 -12.23 -4.38 5.76
C ARG A 155 -13.57 -4.54 6.48
N LEU A 156 -14.03 -5.78 6.65
CA LEU A 156 -15.29 -6.07 7.37
C LEU A 156 -15.19 -5.64 8.85
N ASN A 157 -14.02 -5.76 9.46
CA ASN A 157 -13.79 -5.29 10.84
C ASN A 157 -13.80 -3.75 10.93
N GLU A 158 -13.51 -3.07 9.83
CA GLU A 158 -13.57 -1.61 9.73
C GLU A 158 -14.97 -1.10 9.37
N GLY A 159 -15.94 -2.00 9.14
CA GLY A 159 -17.30 -1.67 8.71
C GLY A 159 -17.41 -1.32 7.22
N LEU A 160 -16.41 -1.72 6.44
CA LEU A 160 -16.35 -1.54 4.98
C LEU A 160 -16.72 -2.84 4.27
N GLU A 161 -17.38 -2.72 3.13
CA GLU A 161 -17.57 -3.85 2.23
C GLU A 161 -16.27 -4.17 1.48
N ARG A 162 -16.13 -5.43 1.10
CA ARG A 162 -15.05 -5.85 0.21
C ARG A 162 -15.33 -5.34 -1.19
N PHE A 163 -14.33 -4.78 -1.84
CA PHE A 163 -14.47 -4.22 -3.18
C PHE A 163 -13.30 -4.62 -4.07
N LYS A 164 -13.62 -4.90 -5.35
CA LYS A 164 -12.65 -5.18 -6.40
C LYS A 164 -13.22 -4.62 -7.71
N GLY A 165 -12.46 -3.76 -8.40
CA GLY A 165 -12.95 -3.14 -9.62
C GLY A 165 -12.09 -1.99 -10.12
N PHE A 166 -12.50 -1.40 -11.23
CA PHE A 166 -11.82 -0.25 -11.83
C PHE A 166 -12.16 1.04 -11.08
N ILE A 167 -11.17 1.93 -10.96
CA ILE A 167 -11.39 3.33 -10.58
C ILE A 167 -11.26 4.16 -11.86
N GLY A 168 -12.38 4.60 -12.41
CA GLY A 168 -12.47 5.26 -13.71
C GLY A 168 -12.70 4.29 -14.86
N GLU A 169 -11.99 4.48 -15.98
CA GLU A 169 -12.17 3.69 -17.19
C GLU A 169 -11.61 2.27 -17.07
N GLU A 170 -12.24 1.31 -17.73
CA GLU A 170 -11.78 -0.06 -17.82
C GLU A 170 -10.57 -0.18 -18.74
N PHE A 171 -9.67 -1.10 -18.42
CA PHE A 171 -8.47 -1.39 -19.20
C PHE A 171 -8.13 -2.88 -19.15
N ASP A 172 -7.20 -3.34 -20.00
CA ASP A 172 -6.70 -4.71 -19.94
C ASP A 172 -5.89 -4.90 -18.64
N THR A 173 -6.39 -5.80 -17.78
CA THR A 173 -5.82 -6.10 -16.45
C THR A 173 -4.51 -6.88 -16.50
N LYS A 174 -4.15 -7.43 -17.67
CA LYS A 174 -2.85 -8.07 -17.90
C LYS A 174 -1.82 -7.02 -18.27
N VAL A 175 -0.98 -6.67 -17.32
CA VAL A 175 0.02 -5.63 -17.42
C VAL A 175 1.40 -6.24 -17.63
N MET A 176 2.12 -5.83 -18.67
CA MET A 176 3.50 -6.24 -18.85
C MET A 176 4.41 -5.39 -17.97
N ILE A 177 5.20 -6.05 -17.13
CA ILE A 177 6.25 -5.44 -16.31
C ILE A 177 7.61 -6.00 -16.71
N GLU A 178 8.66 -5.26 -16.41
CA GLU A 178 10.04 -5.74 -16.53
C GLU A 178 10.70 -5.72 -15.16
N GLU A 179 11.30 -6.84 -14.78
CA GLU A 179 12.05 -6.97 -13.55
C GLU A 179 13.37 -7.66 -13.82
N ASN A 180 14.49 -7.00 -13.48
CA ASN A 180 15.82 -7.55 -13.67
C ASN A 180 16.13 -8.01 -15.12
N GLY A 181 15.57 -7.32 -16.13
CA GLY A 181 15.73 -7.66 -17.56
C GLY A 181 14.81 -8.76 -18.06
N VAL A 182 13.88 -9.24 -17.24
CA VAL A 182 12.87 -10.24 -17.64
C VAL A 182 11.49 -9.61 -17.68
N LYS A 183 10.73 -9.93 -18.72
CA LYS A 183 9.37 -9.45 -18.93
C LYS A 183 8.36 -10.47 -18.40
N TYR A 184 7.38 -9.97 -17.63
CA TYR A 184 6.28 -10.75 -17.07
C TYR A 184 4.94 -10.11 -17.39
N TYR A 185 3.91 -10.93 -17.49
CA TYR A 185 2.54 -10.45 -17.40
C TYR A 185 2.04 -10.60 -15.98
N VAL A 186 1.62 -9.49 -15.40
CA VAL A 186 0.97 -9.43 -14.09
C VAL A 186 -0.51 -9.19 -14.32
N ASP A 187 -1.35 -10.05 -13.78
CA ASP A 187 -2.80 -9.82 -13.75
C ASP A 187 -3.16 -9.07 -12.48
N VAL A 188 -3.47 -7.78 -12.63
CA VAL A 188 -3.82 -6.93 -11.48
C VAL A 188 -5.21 -7.24 -10.92
N GLN A 189 -6.04 -7.92 -11.70
CA GLN A 189 -7.36 -8.37 -11.27
C GLN A 189 -7.29 -9.67 -10.47
N ASP A 190 -6.64 -10.72 -10.98
CA ASP A 190 -6.70 -12.07 -10.42
C ASP A 190 -5.37 -12.56 -9.86
N GLY A 191 -4.31 -11.78 -10.00
CA GLY A 191 -2.99 -12.07 -9.42
C GLY A 191 -3.00 -12.05 -7.87
N GLN A 192 -1.97 -12.63 -7.27
CA GLN A 192 -1.81 -12.66 -5.82
C GLN A 192 -1.60 -11.25 -5.24
N LYS A 193 -2.17 -10.98 -4.07
CA LYS A 193 -2.15 -9.66 -3.41
C LYS A 193 -2.67 -8.58 -4.38
N THR A 194 -1.85 -7.57 -4.65
CA THR A 194 -2.12 -6.51 -5.64
C THR A 194 -1.81 -6.92 -7.09
N GLY A 195 -1.34 -8.16 -7.30
CA GLY A 195 -1.01 -8.70 -8.61
C GLY A 195 0.32 -9.47 -8.65
N PHE A 196 1.33 -9.01 -7.90
CA PHE A 196 2.69 -9.54 -7.91
C PHE A 196 3.47 -9.20 -6.65
N PHE A 197 4.48 -10.01 -6.29
CA PHE A 197 5.34 -9.79 -5.13
C PHE A 197 6.53 -8.87 -5.48
N LEU A 198 6.31 -7.57 -5.49
CA LEU A 198 7.33 -6.56 -5.82
C LEU A 198 8.49 -6.54 -4.82
N ASP A 199 8.24 -6.87 -3.56
CA ASP A 199 9.22 -6.91 -2.47
C ASP A 199 10.32 -7.96 -2.68
N GLN A 200 10.06 -9.00 -3.47
CA GLN A 200 10.99 -10.09 -3.73
C GLN A 200 11.97 -9.84 -4.89
N LYS A 201 11.90 -8.69 -5.56
CA LYS A 201 12.73 -8.32 -6.71
C LYS A 201 14.23 -8.56 -6.46
N TYR A 202 14.73 -8.05 -5.36
CA TYR A 202 16.15 -8.15 -5.02
C TYR A 202 16.55 -9.54 -4.57
N ASN A 203 15.66 -10.27 -3.88
CA ASN A 203 15.87 -11.65 -3.50
C ASN A 203 15.97 -12.54 -4.75
N ARG A 204 15.08 -12.36 -5.72
CA ARG A 204 15.16 -13.06 -7.01
C ARG A 204 16.48 -12.79 -7.73
N LYS A 205 16.96 -11.53 -7.74
CA LYS A 205 18.25 -11.17 -8.33
C LYS A 205 19.44 -11.79 -7.59
N ALA A 206 19.37 -11.91 -6.27
CA ALA A 206 20.47 -12.41 -5.46
C ALA A 206 20.82 -13.87 -5.75
N ILE A 207 19.81 -14.71 -6.05
CA ILE A 207 20.04 -16.14 -6.36
C ILE A 207 20.73 -16.37 -7.70
N TRP A 208 20.72 -15.45 -8.64
CA TRP A 208 21.39 -15.59 -9.93
C TRP A 208 22.88 -15.93 -9.81
N LYS A 209 23.52 -15.44 -8.76
CA LYS A 209 24.97 -15.63 -8.54
C LYS A 209 25.32 -17.07 -8.14
N ILE A 210 24.38 -17.80 -7.56
CA ILE A 210 24.62 -19.13 -6.98
C ILE A 210 24.01 -20.26 -7.79
N CYS A 211 23.18 -19.94 -8.79
CA CYS A 211 22.47 -20.94 -9.59
C CYS A 211 23.17 -21.46 -10.85
N PRO A 212 24.15 -20.77 -11.48
CA PRO A 212 24.76 -21.28 -12.71
C PRO A 212 25.34 -22.69 -12.53
N GLY A 213 24.83 -23.64 -13.35
CA GLY A 213 25.22 -25.06 -13.29
C GLY A 213 24.66 -25.86 -12.09
N ALA A 214 23.87 -25.23 -11.23
CA ALA A 214 23.26 -25.90 -10.08
C ALA A 214 21.96 -26.65 -10.47
N LYS A 215 21.64 -27.72 -9.74
CA LYS A 215 20.28 -28.30 -9.75
C LYS A 215 19.44 -27.55 -8.73
N VAL A 216 18.36 -26.92 -9.18
CA VAL A 216 17.50 -26.08 -8.34
C VAL A 216 16.14 -26.75 -8.16
N LEU A 217 15.67 -26.80 -6.90
CA LEU A 217 14.31 -27.17 -6.53
C LEU A 217 13.61 -25.95 -5.96
N ASP A 218 12.56 -25.47 -6.64
CA ASP A 218 11.68 -24.43 -6.12
C ASP A 218 10.42 -25.07 -5.52
N CYS A 219 10.31 -25.04 -4.20
CA CYS A 219 9.23 -25.68 -3.47
C CYS A 219 7.94 -24.85 -3.41
N PHE A 220 7.99 -23.58 -3.75
CA PHE A 220 6.87 -22.63 -3.68
C PHE A 220 6.68 -21.87 -5.00
N THR A 221 6.96 -22.54 -6.09
CA THR A 221 6.81 -22.01 -7.45
C THR A 221 5.36 -21.64 -7.71
N HIS A 222 5.07 -20.35 -7.80
CA HIS A 222 3.76 -19.85 -8.19
C HIS A 222 3.66 -19.75 -9.71
N THR A 223 4.42 -18.80 -10.30
CA THR A 223 4.47 -18.55 -11.75
C THR A 223 5.87 -18.85 -12.33
N GLY A 224 6.70 -19.55 -11.60
CA GLY A 224 8.06 -19.87 -12.01
C GLY A 224 9.05 -18.70 -12.01
N LEU A 225 8.71 -17.59 -11.37
CA LEU A 225 9.49 -16.36 -11.37
C LEU A 225 10.92 -16.50 -10.86
N SER A 226 11.11 -17.39 -9.88
CA SER A 226 12.44 -17.70 -9.35
C SER A 226 13.29 -18.51 -10.32
N LEU A 227 12.67 -19.21 -11.26
CA LEU A 227 13.32 -20.17 -12.16
C LEU A 227 13.68 -19.59 -13.51
N ILE A 228 13.05 -18.52 -13.97
CA ILE A 228 13.26 -17.94 -15.31
C ILE A 228 14.72 -17.49 -15.51
N HIS A 229 15.41 -17.14 -14.42
CA HIS A 229 16.79 -16.71 -14.47
C HIS A 229 17.82 -17.82 -14.23
N ILE A 230 17.38 -19.02 -13.93
CA ILE A 230 18.23 -20.09 -13.37
C ILE A 230 18.46 -21.21 -14.40
N SER A 231 17.51 -21.44 -15.31
CA SER A 231 17.59 -22.56 -16.25
C SER A 231 17.32 -22.11 -17.67
N GLU A 232 18.19 -22.50 -18.58
CA GLU A 232 17.75 -22.84 -19.92
C GLU A 232 16.57 -23.82 -19.78
N PRO A 233 15.50 -23.73 -20.60
CA PRO A 233 14.33 -24.60 -20.48
C PRO A 233 14.71 -26.02 -20.85
N THR A 234 15.34 -26.75 -19.96
CA THR A 234 15.51 -28.19 -20.08
C THR A 234 14.24 -28.83 -19.59
N ARG A 235 13.32 -29.07 -20.53
CA ARG A 235 12.07 -29.86 -20.36
C ARG A 235 11.31 -29.60 -19.07
N LEU A 236 10.27 -28.82 -19.20
CA LEU A 236 9.13 -28.82 -18.29
C LEU A 236 8.62 -30.25 -18.11
N GLY A 237 8.93 -30.85 -16.98
CA GLY A 237 8.09 -31.88 -16.44
C GLY A 237 6.81 -31.14 -16.00
N MET A 238 5.71 -31.35 -16.70
CA MET A 238 4.40 -30.86 -16.27
C MET A 238 4.10 -31.47 -14.90
N ILE A 239 3.94 -30.58 -13.92
CA ILE A 239 3.23 -30.92 -12.68
C ILE A 239 1.82 -30.38 -12.90
N SER A 240 0.90 -31.31 -13.07
CA SER A 240 -0.54 -31.09 -13.06
C SER A 240 -1.02 -30.71 -11.67
#